data_5b6e49abe7a2d73b054d775989147a6b
#
_entry.id   5b6e49abe7a2d73b054d775989147a6b
#
_cell.length_a   1.000
_cell.length_b   1.000
_cell.length_c   1.000
_cell.angle_alpha   90.00
_cell.angle_beta   90.00
_cell.angle_gamma   90.00
#
_symmetry.space_group_name_H-M   'P 1'
#
loop_
_entity.id
_entity.type
_entity.pdbx_description
1 polymer ?
#
loop_
_entity_poly.entity_id
_entity_poly.type
_entity_poly.pdbx_seq_one_letter_code
_entity_poly.pdbx_strand_id
1 'polypeptide(L)'
;MPDPTAWACASTQKSGNMIEVRPVTTKQEQKQFLDFPLDLYAGNPNFIPPLYPDEKKIFRKNYVYNSSCDSACFIAFKDGIIAGRIQAIIQKDANAKNNERRCRFTRYDVINDLEVSRALFETAENWARERGMDTIHGPLGYSDLEKEGMLVGGFKYPGTFLTPYNHPYYPEHVEALGYRKEVDYNGSYLYGAESNETFEEMEELVAFIFKRYKLHFGQARNGREFMKKYADGIFDLLDKSYEGLYGTVPFTPGMRKLMMENFGLVISPKYAAIILDENEKPVCFGLAIPSLAPAFTLTRGHITPGLILRFISCRYWPKTIDMCLIGADPEYLNRGISAALSVAIMRMFKDHPEIQYADTLLNLEENWAIQNQWKRFKRDIVKQYRCYVKSL
;
A
#
# COMPACT_ATOMS: atom_id res chain seq x y z
N MET A 1 -25.08 -12.11 -19.47
CA MET A 1 -24.24 -10.89 -19.44
C MET A 1 -25.17 -9.72 -19.61
N PRO A 2 -25.31 -8.79 -18.70
CA PRO A 2 -26.12 -7.60 -18.90
C PRO A 2 -25.45 -6.69 -19.93
N ASP A 3 -26.27 -6.05 -20.74
CA ASP A 3 -25.92 -5.12 -21.82
C ASP A 3 -25.11 -3.93 -21.29
N PRO A 4 -23.91 -3.64 -21.83
CA PRO A 4 -23.09 -2.50 -21.39
C PRO A 4 -23.67 -1.13 -21.76
N THR A 5 -24.76 -1.06 -22.52
CA THR A 5 -25.36 0.19 -22.98
C THR A 5 -26.46 0.75 -22.06
N ALA A 6 -26.85 0.07 -20.98
CA ALA A 6 -27.93 0.49 -20.08
C ALA A 6 -27.54 1.56 -19.04
N TRP A 7 -26.34 2.12 -19.12
CA TRP A 7 -25.85 3.14 -18.19
C TRP A 7 -26.14 4.55 -18.73
N ALA A 8 -27.39 4.90 -18.85
CA ALA A 8 -27.77 6.24 -19.21
C ALA A 8 -27.80 7.16 -17.99
N CYS A 9 -26.88 8.10 -17.97
CA CYS A 9 -26.94 9.44 -17.39
C CYS A 9 -27.91 9.69 -16.24
N ALA A 10 -27.42 9.71 -15.02
CA ALA A 10 -28.04 10.53 -13.97
C ALA A 10 -27.58 11.98 -14.17
N SER A 11 -28.33 12.78 -14.92
CA SER A 11 -28.13 14.22 -15.03
C SER A 11 -28.97 14.92 -13.97
N THR A 12 -28.34 15.39 -12.91
CA THR A 12 -28.99 16.33 -11.98
C THR A 12 -28.77 17.76 -12.48
N GLN A 13 -29.77 18.32 -13.15
CA GLN A 13 -29.80 19.74 -13.53
C GLN A 13 -30.17 20.61 -12.32
N LYS A 14 -29.20 21.32 -11.76
CA LYS A 14 -29.36 22.62 -11.15
C LYS A 14 -28.55 23.62 -11.98
N SER A 15 -29.15 24.77 -12.28
CA SER A 15 -28.62 25.78 -13.17
C SER A 15 -27.14 26.09 -12.99
N GLY A 16 -26.30 25.76 -13.97
CA GLY A 16 -24.94 26.30 -14.13
C GLY A 16 -23.79 25.30 -13.99
N ASN A 17 -23.96 24.07 -13.43
CA ASN A 17 -22.86 23.11 -13.27
C ASN A 17 -23.35 21.70 -13.65
N MET A 18 -23.10 21.26 -14.88
CA MET A 18 -23.44 19.90 -15.32
C MET A 18 -22.33 18.94 -14.90
N ILE A 19 -22.64 18.06 -13.92
CA ILE A 19 -21.75 16.96 -13.53
C ILE A 19 -22.25 15.69 -14.20
N GLU A 20 -21.35 15.01 -14.91
CA GLU A 20 -21.61 13.75 -15.58
C GLU A 20 -20.56 12.73 -15.16
N VAL A 21 -20.98 11.53 -14.72
CA VAL A 21 -20.07 10.41 -14.40
C VAL A 21 -20.23 9.32 -15.46
N ARG A 22 -19.12 8.89 -16.03
CA ARG A 22 -19.06 7.87 -17.08
C ARG A 22 -18.18 6.70 -16.67
N PRO A 23 -18.55 5.45 -17.03
CA PRO A 23 -17.64 4.32 -16.91
C PRO A 23 -16.48 4.43 -17.89
N VAL A 24 -15.31 3.94 -17.49
CA VAL A 24 -14.10 3.90 -18.32
C VAL A 24 -14.14 2.69 -19.23
N THR A 25 -14.45 2.88 -20.49
CA THR A 25 -14.60 1.79 -21.48
C THR A 25 -13.62 1.87 -22.64
N THR A 26 -13.26 3.09 -23.06
CA THR A 26 -12.40 3.34 -24.21
C THR A 26 -10.94 3.56 -23.80
N LYS A 27 -10.01 3.39 -24.73
CA LYS A 27 -8.58 3.68 -24.50
C LYS A 27 -8.33 5.15 -24.15
N GLN A 28 -9.15 6.05 -24.67
CA GLN A 28 -9.05 7.49 -24.35
C GLN A 28 -9.45 7.75 -22.90
N GLU A 29 -10.57 7.19 -22.44
CA GLU A 29 -11.02 7.29 -21.06
C GLU A 29 -10.03 6.61 -20.09
N GLN A 30 -9.45 5.46 -20.45
CA GLN A 30 -8.39 4.82 -19.68
C GLN A 30 -7.20 5.76 -19.49
N LYS A 31 -6.78 6.45 -20.57
CA LYS A 31 -5.70 7.45 -20.48
C LYS A 31 -6.10 8.61 -19.58
N GLN A 32 -7.30 9.16 -19.74
CA GLN A 32 -7.81 10.24 -18.90
C GLN A 32 -7.87 9.84 -17.42
N PHE A 33 -8.34 8.62 -17.12
CA PHE A 33 -8.38 8.08 -15.77
C PHE A 33 -6.98 8.00 -15.14
N LEU A 34 -5.96 7.58 -15.90
CA LEU A 34 -4.58 7.46 -15.41
C LEU A 34 -3.87 8.80 -15.27
N ASP A 35 -4.13 9.74 -16.19
CA ASP A 35 -3.45 11.04 -16.23
C ASP A 35 -4.01 12.03 -15.21
N PHE A 36 -5.30 11.93 -14.87
CA PHE A 36 -5.99 12.88 -14.00
C PHE A 36 -5.24 13.18 -12.69
N PRO A 37 -4.80 12.19 -11.87
CA PRO A 37 -4.05 12.51 -10.65
C PRO A 37 -2.70 13.14 -10.92
N LEU A 38 -2.05 12.80 -12.05
CA LEU A 38 -0.78 13.41 -12.42
C LEU A 38 -0.93 14.90 -12.71
N ASP A 39 -2.08 15.31 -13.23
CA ASP A 39 -2.40 16.72 -13.51
C ASP A 39 -2.92 17.42 -12.25
N LEU A 40 -3.79 16.77 -11.48
CA LEU A 40 -4.35 17.29 -10.22
C LEU A 40 -3.26 17.66 -9.20
N TYR A 41 -2.23 16.79 -9.08
CA TYR A 41 -1.13 17.00 -8.15
C TYR A 41 0.12 17.61 -8.80
N ALA A 42 -0.01 18.18 -9.99
CA ALA A 42 1.12 18.80 -10.68
C ALA A 42 1.80 19.86 -9.80
N GLY A 43 3.12 19.74 -9.60
CA GLY A 43 3.89 20.65 -8.75
C GLY A 43 3.81 20.39 -7.24
N ASN A 44 3.01 19.42 -6.78
CA ASN A 44 2.98 19.04 -5.37
C ASN A 44 4.16 18.10 -5.04
N PRO A 45 5.14 18.50 -4.22
CA PRO A 45 6.32 17.71 -3.91
C PRO A 45 6.03 16.48 -3.05
N ASN A 46 4.87 16.45 -2.37
CA ASN A 46 4.48 15.36 -1.47
C ASN A 46 3.74 14.23 -2.20
N PHE A 47 3.25 14.48 -3.42
CA PHE A 47 2.62 13.46 -4.23
C PHE A 47 3.69 12.63 -4.97
N ILE A 48 3.72 11.33 -4.70
CA ILE A 48 4.60 10.39 -5.39
C ILE A 48 3.78 9.60 -6.41
N PRO A 49 3.95 9.89 -7.71
CA PRO A 49 3.22 9.18 -8.76
C PRO A 49 3.51 7.69 -8.73
N PRO A 50 2.51 6.83 -8.97
CA PRO A 50 2.76 5.41 -9.19
C PRO A 50 3.52 5.19 -10.49
N LEU A 51 4.09 4.00 -10.66
CA LEU A 51 4.70 3.61 -11.93
C LEU A 51 3.59 3.47 -13.00
N TYR A 52 3.59 4.36 -13.98
CA TYR A 52 2.52 4.49 -14.97
C TYR A 52 2.22 3.18 -15.74
N PRO A 53 3.21 2.38 -16.18
CA PRO A 53 2.94 1.07 -16.79
C PRO A 53 2.27 0.06 -15.85
N ASP A 54 2.50 0.17 -14.53
CA ASP A 54 1.86 -0.72 -13.55
C ASP A 54 0.39 -0.33 -13.35
N GLU A 55 0.09 0.96 -13.17
CA GLU A 55 -1.28 1.44 -13.10
C GLU A 55 -2.10 1.07 -14.34
N LYS A 56 -1.48 1.08 -15.53
CA LYS A 56 -2.13 0.68 -16.78
C LYS A 56 -2.52 -0.79 -16.82
N LYS A 57 -1.92 -1.65 -15.98
CA LYS A 57 -2.22 -3.09 -15.95
C LYS A 57 -3.67 -3.38 -15.54
N ILE A 58 -4.32 -2.52 -14.75
CA ILE A 58 -5.72 -2.69 -14.30
C ILE A 58 -6.72 -2.81 -15.45
N PHE A 59 -6.38 -2.26 -16.62
CA PHE A 59 -7.22 -2.34 -17.83
C PHE A 59 -6.90 -3.52 -18.74
N ARG A 60 -5.99 -4.41 -18.34
CA ARG A 60 -5.64 -5.59 -19.15
C ARG A 60 -6.64 -6.71 -18.92
N LYS A 61 -7.04 -7.41 -19.98
CA LYS A 61 -7.94 -8.58 -19.89
C LYS A 61 -7.37 -9.72 -19.05
N ASN A 62 -6.05 -9.85 -19.02
CA ASN A 62 -5.32 -10.86 -18.26
C ASN A 62 -4.66 -10.28 -16.99
N TYR A 63 -5.23 -9.23 -16.41
CA TYR A 63 -4.73 -8.72 -15.14
C TYR A 63 -4.92 -9.77 -14.05
N VAL A 64 -3.90 -9.92 -13.20
CA VAL A 64 -3.79 -11.01 -12.22
C VAL A 64 -4.99 -11.09 -11.25
N TYR A 65 -5.66 -9.98 -10.98
CA TYR A 65 -6.81 -9.93 -10.07
C TYR A 65 -8.16 -10.16 -10.73
N ASN A 66 -8.23 -10.24 -12.07
CA ASN A 66 -9.53 -10.40 -12.77
C ASN A 66 -10.24 -11.74 -12.47
N SER A 67 -9.52 -12.75 -11.99
CA SER A 67 -10.12 -14.04 -11.58
C SER A 67 -10.83 -13.93 -10.23
N SER A 68 -10.32 -13.11 -9.32
CA SER A 68 -10.80 -12.97 -7.95
C SER A 68 -11.60 -11.68 -7.69
N CYS A 69 -11.63 -10.76 -8.66
CA CYS A 69 -12.28 -9.46 -8.48
C CYS A 69 -13.18 -9.10 -9.66
N ASP A 70 -14.30 -8.46 -9.36
CA ASP A 70 -15.05 -7.62 -10.30
C ASP A 70 -14.72 -6.17 -10.02
N SER A 71 -14.48 -5.35 -11.04
CA SER A 71 -14.14 -3.94 -10.84
C SER A 71 -14.67 -3.06 -11.96
N ALA A 72 -14.92 -1.79 -11.61
CA ALA A 72 -15.27 -0.74 -12.55
C ALA A 72 -14.54 0.55 -12.20
N CYS A 73 -14.12 1.28 -13.24
CA CYS A 73 -13.53 2.61 -13.12
C CYS A 73 -14.52 3.64 -13.65
N PHE A 74 -14.61 4.80 -12.98
CA PHE A 74 -15.50 5.89 -13.35
C PHE A 74 -14.73 7.21 -13.39
N ILE A 75 -15.10 8.08 -14.32
CA ILE A 75 -14.59 9.45 -14.45
C ILE A 75 -15.76 10.41 -14.34
N ALA A 76 -15.59 11.45 -13.54
CA ALA A 76 -16.51 12.59 -13.48
C ALA A 76 -16.01 13.74 -14.33
N PHE A 77 -16.95 14.34 -15.07
CA PHE A 77 -16.76 15.58 -15.81
C PHE A 77 -17.65 16.67 -15.19
N LYS A 78 -17.10 17.85 -15.04
CA LYS A 78 -17.84 19.06 -14.68
C LYS A 78 -17.72 20.04 -15.85
N ASP A 79 -18.85 20.41 -16.44
CA ASP A 79 -18.90 21.29 -17.62
C ASP A 79 -18.00 20.79 -18.79
N GLY A 80 -17.94 19.47 -18.98
CA GLY A 80 -17.14 18.81 -20.02
C GLY A 80 -15.65 18.64 -19.69
N ILE A 81 -15.17 19.15 -18.55
CA ILE A 81 -13.78 19.03 -18.11
C ILE A 81 -13.69 17.92 -17.05
N ILE A 82 -12.66 17.06 -17.14
CA ILE A 82 -12.44 16.02 -16.15
C ILE A 82 -12.24 16.64 -14.76
N ALA A 83 -13.02 16.18 -13.78
CA ALA A 83 -13.07 16.73 -12.43
C ALA A 83 -12.81 15.70 -11.32
N GLY A 84 -12.84 14.41 -11.65
CA GLY A 84 -12.55 13.35 -10.67
C GLY A 84 -12.60 11.96 -11.26
N ARG A 85 -12.13 11.01 -10.46
CA ARG A 85 -12.15 9.59 -10.77
C ARG A 85 -12.39 8.75 -9.51
N ILE A 86 -12.92 7.54 -9.67
CA ILE A 86 -13.03 6.52 -8.63
C ILE A 86 -13.00 5.13 -9.26
N GLN A 87 -12.53 4.15 -8.52
CA GLN A 87 -12.64 2.74 -8.87
C GLN A 87 -13.40 1.99 -7.78
N ALA A 88 -14.36 1.16 -8.17
CA ALA A 88 -15.06 0.20 -7.32
C ALA A 88 -14.53 -1.22 -7.59
N ILE A 89 -14.34 -2.02 -6.52
CA ILE A 89 -13.80 -3.38 -6.59
C ILE A 89 -14.61 -4.29 -5.65
N ILE A 90 -15.11 -5.40 -6.15
CA ILE A 90 -15.65 -6.49 -5.34
C ILE A 90 -14.60 -7.59 -5.31
N GLN A 91 -13.95 -7.76 -4.17
CA GLN A 91 -12.95 -8.81 -3.95
C GLN A 91 -13.68 -10.07 -3.45
N LYS A 92 -13.90 -11.02 -4.37
CA LYS A 92 -14.73 -12.19 -4.12
C LYS A 92 -14.17 -13.14 -3.07
N ASP A 93 -12.84 -13.34 -3.09
CA ASP A 93 -12.18 -14.27 -2.18
C ASP A 93 -12.20 -13.72 -0.74
N ALA A 94 -12.01 -12.41 -0.55
CA ALA A 94 -12.12 -11.78 0.75
C ALA A 94 -13.56 -11.80 1.26
N ASN A 95 -14.54 -11.49 0.41
CA ASN A 95 -15.95 -11.55 0.77
C ASN A 95 -16.38 -12.99 1.16
N ALA A 96 -15.93 -14.00 0.40
CA ALA A 96 -16.22 -15.39 0.69
C ALA A 96 -15.54 -15.86 1.99
N LYS A 97 -14.28 -15.49 2.21
CA LYS A 97 -13.52 -15.82 3.43
C LYS A 97 -14.19 -15.27 4.68
N ASN A 98 -14.68 -14.03 4.62
CA ASN A 98 -15.22 -13.33 5.77
C ASN A 98 -16.76 -13.43 5.87
N ASN A 99 -17.42 -14.09 4.92
CA ASN A 99 -18.88 -14.13 4.78
C ASN A 99 -19.49 -12.72 4.73
N GLU A 100 -18.90 -11.84 3.91
CA GLU A 100 -19.27 -10.42 3.77
C GLU A 100 -19.78 -10.11 2.35
N ARG A 101 -20.47 -8.99 2.21
CA ARG A 101 -20.93 -8.44 0.92
C ARG A 101 -20.44 -7.02 0.76
N ARG A 102 -19.13 -6.87 0.64
CA ARG A 102 -18.45 -5.57 0.66
C ARG A 102 -17.89 -5.20 -0.71
N CYS A 103 -18.04 -3.95 -1.07
CA CYS A 103 -17.36 -3.32 -2.20
C CYS A 103 -16.24 -2.42 -1.67
N ARG A 104 -15.07 -2.50 -2.26
CA ARG A 104 -13.95 -1.59 -2.00
C ARG A 104 -14.04 -0.39 -2.95
N PHE A 105 -13.73 0.83 -2.46
CA PHE A 105 -13.40 1.94 -3.33
C PHE A 105 -11.91 2.25 -3.26
N THR A 106 -11.34 2.71 -4.36
CA THR A 106 -9.93 3.10 -4.48
C THR A 106 -9.76 4.10 -5.61
N ARG A 107 -8.53 4.57 -5.85
CA ARG A 107 -8.21 5.53 -6.92
C ARG A 107 -9.21 6.69 -6.99
N TYR A 108 -9.65 7.12 -5.82
CA TYR A 108 -10.50 8.29 -5.67
C TYR A 108 -9.63 9.53 -5.67
N ASP A 109 -9.75 10.30 -6.74
CA ASP A 109 -9.11 11.60 -6.90
C ASP A 109 -10.16 12.58 -7.44
N VAL A 110 -10.19 13.79 -6.91
CA VAL A 110 -11.23 14.77 -7.21
C VAL A 110 -10.71 16.20 -7.02
N ILE A 111 -11.22 17.14 -7.79
CA ILE A 111 -11.04 18.58 -7.50
C ILE A 111 -11.77 18.93 -6.19
N ASN A 112 -11.46 20.08 -5.60
CA ASN A 112 -12.17 20.54 -4.38
C ASN A 112 -13.61 20.94 -4.69
N ASP A 113 -14.46 19.93 -4.90
CA ASP A 113 -15.89 20.10 -5.20
C ASP A 113 -16.66 18.90 -4.65
N LEU A 114 -17.46 19.13 -3.59
CA LEU A 114 -18.24 18.10 -2.91
C LEU A 114 -19.30 17.45 -3.82
N GLU A 115 -19.88 18.19 -4.76
CA GLU A 115 -20.91 17.64 -5.66
C GLU A 115 -20.30 16.67 -6.68
N VAL A 116 -19.05 16.91 -7.12
CA VAL A 116 -18.30 15.95 -7.95
C VAL A 116 -18.00 14.68 -7.14
N SER A 117 -17.58 14.82 -5.88
CA SER A 117 -17.36 13.70 -4.98
C SER A 117 -18.64 12.89 -4.78
N ARG A 118 -19.76 13.56 -4.53
CA ARG A 118 -21.08 12.95 -4.38
C ARG A 118 -21.45 12.11 -5.60
N ALA A 119 -21.34 12.67 -6.78
CA ALA A 119 -21.68 11.98 -8.03
C ALA A 119 -20.80 10.72 -8.25
N LEU A 120 -19.50 10.80 -7.95
CA LEU A 120 -18.58 9.66 -8.04
C LEU A 120 -18.95 8.55 -7.04
N PHE A 121 -19.17 8.89 -5.77
CA PHE A 121 -19.53 7.90 -4.75
C PHE A 121 -20.91 7.30 -5.00
N GLU A 122 -21.91 8.08 -5.35
CA GLU A 122 -23.25 7.56 -5.71
C GLU A 122 -23.18 6.57 -6.87
N THR A 123 -22.34 6.85 -7.88
CA THR A 123 -22.12 5.93 -9.01
C THR A 123 -21.47 4.62 -8.54
N ALA A 124 -20.43 4.69 -7.71
CA ALA A 124 -19.77 3.51 -7.16
C ALA A 124 -20.68 2.70 -6.23
N GLU A 125 -21.45 3.37 -5.38
CA GLU A 125 -22.44 2.77 -4.48
C GLU A 125 -23.55 2.05 -5.28
N ASN A 126 -24.09 2.67 -6.32
CA ASN A 126 -25.11 2.05 -7.18
C ASN A 126 -24.54 0.83 -7.90
N TRP A 127 -23.33 0.92 -8.45
CA TRP A 127 -22.65 -0.21 -9.06
C TRP A 127 -22.49 -1.38 -8.08
N ALA A 128 -22.20 -1.09 -6.82
CA ALA A 128 -22.07 -2.09 -5.76
C ALA A 128 -23.43 -2.71 -5.37
N ARG A 129 -24.47 -1.89 -5.19
CA ARG A 129 -25.86 -2.35 -4.86
C ARG A 129 -26.40 -3.30 -5.92
N GLU A 130 -26.21 -2.97 -7.20
CA GLU A 130 -26.65 -3.81 -8.32
C GLU A 130 -25.98 -5.18 -8.35
N ARG A 131 -24.84 -5.32 -7.66
CA ARG A 131 -24.11 -6.58 -7.52
C ARG A 131 -24.31 -7.25 -6.16
N GLY A 132 -25.34 -6.79 -5.40
CA GLY A 132 -25.74 -7.40 -4.15
C GLY A 132 -24.82 -7.07 -2.95
N MET A 133 -24.01 -6.02 -3.06
CA MET A 133 -23.23 -5.55 -1.93
C MET A 133 -24.10 -4.69 -1.00
N ASP A 134 -23.85 -4.78 0.31
CA ASP A 134 -24.55 -4.01 1.34
C ASP A 134 -23.65 -3.00 2.05
N THR A 135 -22.37 -3.02 1.73
CA THR A 135 -21.37 -2.16 2.36
C THR A 135 -20.34 -1.72 1.34
N ILE A 136 -19.91 -0.46 1.40
CA ILE A 136 -18.76 0.07 0.68
C ILE A 136 -17.72 0.58 1.65
N HIS A 137 -16.44 0.26 1.40
CA HIS A 137 -15.34 0.65 2.28
C HIS A 137 -14.04 0.94 1.50
N GLY A 138 -13.10 1.62 2.14
CA GLY A 138 -11.82 1.97 1.53
C GLY A 138 -11.28 3.33 1.97
N PRO A 139 -10.26 3.84 1.30
CA PRO A 139 -9.64 3.31 0.07
C PRO A 139 -8.88 2.00 0.27
N LEU A 140 -9.17 1.00 -0.53
CA LEU A 140 -8.50 -0.29 -0.57
C LEU A 140 -8.41 -0.78 -2.02
N GLY A 141 -7.22 -1.22 -2.43
CA GLY A 141 -7.00 -1.79 -3.75
C GLY A 141 -7.50 -3.24 -3.91
N TYR A 142 -6.99 -3.91 -4.92
CA TYR A 142 -7.33 -5.32 -5.18
C TYR A 142 -6.84 -6.25 -4.06
N SER A 143 -5.74 -5.87 -3.41
CA SER A 143 -5.18 -6.56 -2.24
C SER A 143 -4.53 -5.55 -1.29
N ASP A 144 -4.18 -6.00 -0.10
CA ASP A 144 -3.42 -5.30 0.93
C ASP A 144 -1.97 -4.95 0.54
N LEU A 145 -1.53 -5.33 -0.66
CA LEU A 145 -0.24 -4.97 -1.24
C LEU A 145 -0.31 -3.74 -2.15
N GLU A 146 -1.50 -3.21 -2.38
CA GLU A 146 -1.71 -1.94 -3.07
C GLU A 146 -1.78 -0.78 -2.04
N LYS A 147 -1.83 0.45 -2.55
CA LYS A 147 -1.99 1.63 -1.69
C LYS A 147 -3.32 1.58 -0.95
N GLU A 148 -3.26 1.76 0.36
CA GLU A 148 -4.41 1.70 1.25
C GLU A 148 -4.59 2.98 2.04
N GLY A 149 -5.82 3.26 2.43
CA GLY A 149 -6.19 4.37 3.28
C GLY A 149 -6.16 5.73 2.56
N MET A 150 -6.81 6.69 3.19
CA MET A 150 -6.82 8.10 2.83
C MET A 150 -6.00 8.87 3.86
N LEU A 151 -5.07 9.71 3.42
CA LEU A 151 -4.29 10.56 4.31
C LEU A 151 -5.25 11.52 5.05
N VAL A 152 -5.27 11.45 6.37
CA VAL A 152 -6.09 12.32 7.24
C VAL A 152 -5.25 13.22 8.14
N GLY A 153 -3.96 12.95 8.26
CA GLY A 153 -2.99 13.75 9.02
C GLY A 153 -1.60 13.65 8.45
N GLY A 154 -0.79 14.72 8.62
CA GLY A 154 0.60 14.73 8.16
C GLY A 154 0.80 15.15 6.70
N PHE A 155 -0.10 15.94 6.13
CA PHE A 155 -0.08 16.39 4.71
C PHE A 155 1.21 17.11 4.28
N LYS A 156 2.01 17.61 5.22
CA LYS A 156 3.31 18.25 4.95
C LYS A 156 4.44 17.27 4.66
N TYR A 157 4.25 15.99 4.99
CA TYR A 157 5.25 14.96 4.77
C TYR A 157 5.07 14.31 3.39
N PRO A 158 6.15 13.98 2.68
CA PRO A 158 6.03 13.33 1.38
C PRO A 158 5.43 11.93 1.52
N GLY A 159 4.63 11.56 0.54
CA GLY A 159 4.25 10.17 0.34
C GLY A 159 5.44 9.29 0.01
N THR A 160 5.21 7.99 -0.07
CA THR A 160 6.19 7.04 -0.61
C THR A 160 5.67 6.43 -1.91
N PHE A 161 6.47 5.61 -2.56
CA PHE A 161 5.98 4.82 -3.69
C PHE A 161 4.82 3.86 -3.28
N LEU A 162 4.80 3.45 -2.01
CA LEU A 162 3.88 2.45 -1.47
C LEU A 162 2.67 3.04 -0.72
N THR A 163 2.70 4.34 -0.38
CA THR A 163 1.59 4.97 0.34
C THR A 163 0.86 5.99 -0.52
N PRO A 164 -0.46 6.18 -0.33
CA PRO A 164 -1.20 7.21 -1.05
C PRO A 164 -0.84 8.62 -0.56
N TYR A 165 -1.18 9.61 -1.38
CA TYR A 165 -1.26 11.02 -1.00
C TYR A 165 -2.56 11.59 -1.55
N ASN A 166 -3.20 12.45 -0.78
CA ASN A 166 -4.40 13.18 -1.19
C ASN A 166 -4.43 14.58 -0.56
N HIS A 167 -5.25 15.46 -1.12
CA HIS A 167 -5.49 16.78 -0.56
C HIS A 167 -6.26 16.73 0.77
N PRO A 168 -6.09 17.75 1.67
CA PRO A 168 -6.76 17.77 2.97
C PRO A 168 -8.29 17.76 2.92
N TYR A 169 -8.91 18.25 1.84
CA TYR A 169 -10.38 18.27 1.69
C TYR A 169 -11.01 16.90 1.41
N TYR A 170 -10.22 15.86 1.08
CA TYR A 170 -10.78 14.53 0.79
C TYR A 170 -11.50 13.90 1.99
N PRO A 171 -10.91 13.87 3.19
CA PRO A 171 -11.61 13.39 4.38
C PRO A 171 -12.92 14.13 4.63
N GLU A 172 -12.92 15.47 4.48
CA GLU A 172 -14.12 16.31 4.67
C GLU A 172 -15.22 15.93 3.67
N HIS A 173 -14.88 15.72 2.41
CA HIS A 173 -15.84 15.27 1.39
C HIS A 173 -16.43 13.91 1.73
N VAL A 174 -15.59 12.93 2.06
CA VAL A 174 -16.01 11.55 2.33
C VAL A 174 -16.90 11.49 3.59
N GLU A 175 -16.53 12.23 4.64
CA GLU A 175 -17.34 12.32 5.87
C GLU A 175 -18.68 13.05 5.63
N ALA A 176 -18.70 14.11 4.80
CA ALA A 176 -19.94 14.81 4.39
C ALA A 176 -20.88 13.91 3.57
N LEU A 177 -20.36 12.85 2.93
CA LEU A 177 -21.16 11.83 2.21
C LEU A 177 -21.65 10.70 3.11
N GLY A 178 -21.43 10.78 4.42
CA GLY A 178 -21.94 9.82 5.42
C GLY A 178 -21.03 8.62 5.63
N TYR A 179 -19.81 8.66 5.14
CA TYR A 179 -18.81 7.65 5.48
C TYR A 179 -18.25 7.90 6.88
N ARG A 180 -17.94 6.84 7.60
CA ARG A 180 -17.35 6.89 8.94
C ARG A 180 -16.03 6.14 8.98
N LYS A 181 -15.20 6.46 9.95
CA LYS A 181 -13.96 5.71 10.22
C LYS A 181 -14.26 4.22 10.37
N GLU A 182 -13.45 3.40 9.73
CA GLU A 182 -13.40 1.97 9.94
C GLU A 182 -12.09 1.59 10.66
N VAL A 183 -10.94 1.87 10.07
CA VAL A 183 -9.62 1.66 10.68
C VAL A 183 -8.70 2.83 10.37
N ASP A 184 -7.75 3.08 11.27
CA ASP A 184 -6.65 4.01 11.06
C ASP A 184 -5.30 3.27 10.97
N TYR A 185 -4.39 3.88 10.22
CA TYR A 185 -3.00 3.47 10.13
C TYR A 185 -2.10 4.63 10.52
N ASN A 186 -1.02 4.33 11.25
CA ASN A 186 0.02 5.28 11.59
C ASN A 186 1.27 5.03 10.75
N GLY A 187 1.77 6.07 10.09
CA GLY A 187 3.09 6.10 9.46
C GLY A 187 4.08 6.82 10.36
N SER A 188 5.22 6.23 10.61
CA SER A 188 6.24 6.78 11.51
C SER A 188 7.61 6.81 10.84
N TYR A 189 8.43 7.79 11.24
CA TYR A 189 9.86 7.78 10.97
C TYR A 189 10.60 7.19 12.15
N LEU A 190 11.44 6.20 11.89
CA LEU A 190 12.37 5.62 12.85
C LEU A 190 13.77 6.15 12.61
N TYR A 191 14.45 6.51 13.69
CA TYR A 191 15.81 7.04 13.67
C TYR A 191 16.76 6.06 14.39
N GLY A 192 17.96 5.87 13.82
CA GLY A 192 18.93 4.90 14.34
C GLY A 192 19.74 5.35 15.54
N ALA A 193 19.95 6.65 15.66
CA ALA A 193 20.92 7.22 16.60
C ALA A 193 20.43 7.30 18.07
N GLU A 194 19.15 7.06 18.33
CA GLU A 194 18.56 7.26 19.67
C GLU A 194 17.65 6.06 20.02
N SER A 195 18.20 4.84 19.98
CA SER A 195 17.51 3.68 20.52
C SER A 195 17.55 3.71 22.05
N ASN A 196 16.45 3.37 22.70
CA ASN A 196 16.36 3.28 24.16
C ASN A 196 17.16 2.12 24.77
N GLU A 197 17.65 1.22 23.92
CA GLU A 197 18.45 0.05 24.28
C GLU A 197 19.77 0.12 23.51
N THR A 198 20.86 -0.27 24.13
CA THR A 198 22.14 -0.34 23.42
C THR A 198 22.11 -1.44 22.37
N PHE A 199 22.79 -1.23 21.25
CA PHE A 199 22.89 -2.22 20.19
C PHE A 199 23.50 -3.54 20.71
N GLU A 200 24.52 -3.41 21.58
CA GLU A 200 25.23 -4.54 22.17
C GLU A 200 24.32 -5.41 23.07
N GLU A 201 23.51 -4.79 23.93
CA GLU A 201 22.53 -5.48 24.78
C GLU A 201 21.52 -6.27 23.95
N MET A 202 21.05 -5.66 22.86
CA MET A 202 20.12 -6.30 21.96
C MET A 202 20.75 -7.46 21.17
N GLU A 203 22.01 -7.33 20.75
CA GLU A 203 22.75 -8.44 20.11
C GLU A 203 22.93 -9.62 21.05
N GLU A 204 23.29 -9.39 22.31
CA GLU A 204 23.42 -10.44 23.34
C GLU A 204 22.08 -11.16 23.58
N LEU A 205 20.98 -10.39 23.70
CA LEU A 205 19.64 -10.95 23.82
C LEU A 205 19.29 -11.86 22.64
N VAL A 206 19.53 -11.39 21.42
CA VAL A 206 19.25 -12.16 20.19
C VAL A 206 20.13 -13.39 20.11
N ALA A 207 21.40 -13.30 20.46
CA ALA A 207 22.30 -14.47 20.52
C ALA A 207 21.79 -15.54 21.49
N PHE A 208 21.30 -15.12 22.67
CA PHE A 208 20.66 -16.03 23.63
C PHE A 208 19.41 -16.72 23.05
N ILE A 209 18.50 -15.92 22.42
CA ILE A 209 17.27 -16.43 21.79
C ILE A 209 17.62 -17.42 20.68
N PHE A 210 18.56 -17.08 19.83
CA PHE A 210 18.99 -17.91 18.70
C PHE A 210 19.58 -19.24 19.18
N LYS A 211 20.43 -19.22 20.21
CA LYS A 211 20.98 -20.43 20.81
C LYS A 211 19.89 -21.33 21.42
N ARG A 212 18.94 -20.70 22.14
CA ARG A 212 17.85 -21.41 22.83
C ARG A 212 16.89 -22.12 21.86
N TYR A 213 16.55 -21.46 20.76
CA TYR A 213 15.57 -21.93 19.80
C TYR A 213 16.18 -22.44 18.48
N LYS A 214 17.52 -22.54 18.42
CA LYS A 214 18.30 -22.98 17.26
C LYS A 214 17.97 -22.19 15.99
N LEU A 215 17.92 -20.87 16.15
CA LEU A 215 17.63 -19.93 15.08
C LEU A 215 18.91 -19.30 14.54
N HIS A 216 18.84 -18.77 13.32
CA HIS A 216 19.93 -17.99 12.73
C HIS A 216 19.43 -17.03 11.65
N PHE A 217 20.23 -16.02 11.32
CA PHE A 217 19.95 -15.17 10.18
C PHE A 217 20.27 -15.90 8.87
N GLY A 218 19.30 -15.92 7.95
CA GLY A 218 19.52 -16.38 6.59
C GLY A 218 20.43 -15.42 5.82
N GLN A 219 21.22 -15.98 4.90
CA GLN A 219 22.21 -15.24 4.13
C GLN A 219 21.97 -15.35 2.64
N ALA A 220 22.17 -14.23 1.93
CA ALA A 220 22.15 -14.16 0.48
C ALA A 220 23.15 -13.11 -0.01
N ARG A 221 23.82 -13.37 -1.14
CA ARG A 221 24.80 -12.45 -1.71
C ARG A 221 24.17 -11.24 -2.40
N ASN A 222 22.95 -11.38 -2.87
CA ASN A 222 22.20 -10.34 -3.58
C ASN A 222 20.69 -10.61 -3.53
N GLY A 223 19.88 -9.63 -3.98
CA GLY A 223 18.42 -9.73 -3.95
C GLY A 223 17.84 -10.89 -4.76
N ARG A 224 18.46 -11.24 -5.90
CA ARG A 224 18.01 -12.39 -6.72
C ARG A 224 18.17 -13.70 -5.96
N GLU A 225 19.32 -13.91 -5.31
CA GLU A 225 19.56 -15.09 -4.49
C GLU A 225 18.62 -15.11 -3.27
N PHE A 226 18.41 -13.95 -2.63
CA PHE A 226 17.48 -13.80 -1.51
C PHE A 226 16.07 -14.26 -1.91
N MET A 227 15.54 -13.71 -2.99
CA MET A 227 14.21 -14.10 -3.48
C MET A 227 14.14 -15.58 -3.89
N LYS A 228 15.17 -16.10 -4.55
CA LYS A 228 15.20 -17.51 -4.95
C LYS A 228 15.18 -18.48 -3.75
N LYS A 229 15.87 -18.12 -2.66
CA LYS A 229 15.97 -18.96 -1.47
C LYS A 229 14.74 -18.87 -0.58
N TYR A 230 14.18 -17.68 -0.42
CA TYR A 230 13.30 -17.40 0.71
C TYR A 230 11.89 -16.94 0.31
N ALA A 231 11.61 -16.61 -0.96
CA ALA A 231 10.34 -16.04 -1.36
C ALA A 231 9.13 -16.92 -1.00
N ASP A 232 9.19 -18.21 -1.28
CA ASP A 232 8.08 -19.14 -0.98
C ASP A 232 7.78 -19.17 0.53
N GLY A 233 8.82 -19.29 1.36
CA GLY A 233 8.66 -19.29 2.81
C GLY A 233 8.20 -17.93 3.37
N ILE A 234 8.57 -16.80 2.73
CA ILE A 234 8.07 -15.48 3.07
C ILE A 234 6.59 -15.38 2.77
N PHE A 235 6.13 -15.86 1.61
CA PHE A 235 4.69 -15.88 1.28
C PHE A 235 3.89 -16.75 2.23
N ASP A 236 4.42 -17.91 2.62
CA ASP A 236 3.76 -18.79 3.60
C ASP A 236 3.67 -18.14 4.99
N LEU A 237 4.68 -17.36 5.38
CA LEU A 237 4.65 -16.55 6.61
C LEU A 237 3.69 -15.37 6.50
N LEU A 238 3.60 -14.72 5.34
CA LEU A 238 2.63 -13.65 5.10
C LEU A 238 1.20 -14.18 5.26
N ASP A 239 0.86 -15.28 4.58
CA ASP A 239 -0.47 -15.88 4.69
C ASP A 239 -0.84 -16.20 6.16
N LYS A 240 0.12 -16.65 6.97
CA LYS A 240 -0.09 -16.96 8.41
C LYS A 240 -0.15 -15.71 9.29
N SER A 241 0.80 -14.80 9.11
CA SER A 241 0.96 -13.66 10.02
C SER A 241 -0.02 -12.53 9.75
N TYR A 242 -0.60 -12.49 8.54
CA TYR A 242 -1.59 -11.50 8.12
C TYR A 242 -3.02 -12.03 8.17
N GLU A 243 -3.19 -13.28 8.57
CA GLU A 243 -4.52 -13.85 8.77
C GLU A 243 -5.29 -13.05 9.83
N GLY A 244 -6.47 -12.53 9.42
CA GLY A 244 -7.30 -11.69 10.29
C GLY A 244 -6.93 -10.21 10.34
N LEU A 245 -5.88 -9.75 9.67
CA LEU A 245 -5.65 -8.32 9.50
C LEU A 245 -6.64 -7.72 8.50
N TYR A 246 -6.96 -6.44 8.71
CA TYR A 246 -7.88 -5.71 7.86
C TYR A 246 -7.39 -5.63 6.41
N GLY A 247 -8.30 -5.83 5.46
CA GLY A 247 -8.03 -5.69 4.02
C GLY A 247 -7.29 -6.83 3.35
N THR A 248 -6.77 -7.80 4.12
CA THR A 248 -5.96 -8.90 3.58
C THR A 248 -6.74 -9.85 2.68
N VAL A 249 -6.06 -10.39 1.69
CA VAL A 249 -6.59 -11.39 0.76
C VAL A 249 -5.61 -12.56 0.63
N PRO A 250 -6.09 -13.80 0.41
CA PRO A 250 -5.20 -14.94 0.17
C PRO A 250 -4.33 -14.75 -1.08
N PHE A 251 -3.06 -15.09 -1.00
CA PHE A 251 -2.14 -14.96 -2.14
C PHE A 251 -2.37 -16.05 -3.19
N THR A 252 -2.80 -15.65 -4.37
CA THR A 252 -2.83 -16.55 -5.54
C THR A 252 -1.43 -16.73 -6.13
N PRO A 253 -1.15 -17.83 -6.86
CA PRO A 253 0.13 -18.01 -7.56
C PRO A 253 0.49 -16.85 -8.48
N GLY A 254 -0.51 -16.22 -9.13
CA GLY A 254 -0.32 -15.04 -9.97
C GLY A 254 0.14 -13.80 -9.18
N MET A 255 -0.44 -13.58 -8.01
CA MET A 255 -0.04 -12.49 -7.10
C MET A 255 1.38 -12.71 -6.56
N ARG A 256 1.72 -13.93 -6.12
CA ARG A 256 3.08 -14.28 -5.67
C ARG A 256 4.10 -13.99 -6.79
N LYS A 257 3.80 -14.40 -8.03
CA LYS A 257 4.66 -14.13 -9.20
C LYS A 257 4.83 -12.63 -9.45
N LEU A 258 3.74 -11.86 -9.45
CA LEU A 258 3.78 -10.40 -9.65
C LEU A 258 4.64 -9.72 -8.58
N MET A 259 4.50 -10.13 -7.31
CA MET A 259 5.33 -9.62 -6.23
C MET A 259 6.81 -9.96 -6.41
N MET A 260 7.13 -11.20 -6.76
CA MET A 260 8.50 -11.61 -7.01
C MET A 260 9.15 -10.77 -8.13
N GLU A 261 8.41 -10.49 -9.20
CA GLU A 261 8.88 -9.64 -10.30
C GLU A 261 9.12 -8.19 -9.86
N ASN A 262 8.20 -7.62 -9.07
CA ASN A 262 8.30 -6.24 -8.61
C ASN A 262 9.38 -6.06 -7.52
N PHE A 263 9.37 -6.89 -6.48
CA PHE A 263 10.33 -6.80 -5.37
C PHE A 263 11.72 -7.31 -5.73
N GLY A 264 11.85 -8.28 -6.61
CA GLY A 264 13.14 -8.85 -7.01
C GLY A 264 14.14 -7.83 -7.58
N LEU A 265 13.63 -6.70 -8.10
CA LEU A 265 14.47 -5.61 -8.63
C LEU A 265 14.97 -4.67 -7.54
N VAL A 266 14.23 -4.52 -6.44
CA VAL A 266 14.51 -3.49 -5.41
C VAL A 266 15.03 -4.07 -4.11
N ILE A 267 14.72 -5.34 -3.81
CA ILE A 267 15.18 -6.00 -2.58
C ILE A 267 16.70 -6.11 -2.55
N SER A 268 17.26 -5.86 -1.36
CA SER A 268 18.68 -6.03 -1.09
C SER A 268 18.85 -6.68 0.28
N PRO A 269 19.73 -7.71 0.41
CA PRO A 269 20.05 -8.31 1.72
C PRO A 269 20.59 -7.33 2.75
N LYS A 270 21.03 -6.15 2.34
CA LYS A 270 21.46 -5.06 3.24
C LYS A 270 20.30 -4.49 4.08
N TYR A 271 19.08 -4.52 3.54
CA TYR A 271 17.88 -3.92 4.14
C TYR A 271 16.78 -4.95 4.40
N ALA A 272 17.06 -6.23 4.13
CA ALA A 272 16.14 -7.33 4.37
C ALA A 272 16.72 -8.28 5.40
N ALA A 273 15.90 -8.74 6.34
CA ALA A 273 16.25 -9.75 7.31
C ALA A 273 15.34 -10.96 7.16
N ILE A 274 15.90 -12.15 7.28
CA ILE A 274 15.18 -13.41 7.37
C ILE A 274 15.77 -14.22 8.51
N ILE A 275 14.92 -14.77 9.36
CA ILE A 275 15.32 -15.65 10.47
C ILE A 275 14.82 -17.05 10.15
N LEU A 276 15.71 -18.02 10.24
CA LEU A 276 15.49 -19.42 9.91
C LEU A 276 15.58 -20.30 11.16
N ASP A 277 14.83 -21.40 11.17
CA ASP A 277 14.99 -22.47 12.15
C ASP A 277 16.11 -23.45 11.76
N GLU A 278 16.31 -24.48 12.56
CA GLU A 278 17.32 -25.53 12.32
C GLU A 278 17.10 -26.34 11.02
N ASN A 279 15.91 -26.27 10.42
CA ASN A 279 15.55 -26.90 9.15
C ASN A 279 15.59 -25.94 7.96
N GLU A 280 16.23 -24.79 8.10
CA GLU A 280 16.30 -23.74 7.07
C GLU A 280 14.92 -23.16 6.71
N LYS A 281 13.89 -23.34 7.54
CA LYS A 281 12.55 -22.79 7.30
C LYS A 281 12.45 -21.36 7.83
N PRO A 282 11.94 -20.40 7.05
CA PRO A 282 11.66 -19.06 7.52
C PRO A 282 10.65 -19.05 8.67
N VAL A 283 11.00 -18.40 9.78
CA VAL A 283 10.13 -18.21 10.96
C VAL A 283 9.87 -16.74 11.26
N CYS A 284 10.68 -15.85 10.70
CA CYS A 284 10.44 -14.41 10.80
C CYS A 284 11.18 -13.69 9.66
N PHE A 285 10.60 -12.59 9.19
CA PHE A 285 11.26 -11.76 8.19
C PHE A 285 10.90 -10.27 8.36
N GLY A 286 11.78 -9.42 7.85
CA GLY A 286 11.53 -8.00 7.62
C GLY A 286 12.08 -7.60 6.26
N LEU A 287 11.24 -7.01 5.42
CA LEU A 287 11.62 -6.52 4.10
C LEU A 287 11.56 -5.00 4.08
N ALA A 288 12.68 -4.39 3.78
CA ALA A 288 12.77 -2.97 3.55
C ALA A 288 13.51 -2.69 2.23
N ILE A 289 13.23 -1.56 1.64
CA ILE A 289 13.81 -1.13 0.38
C ILE A 289 14.28 0.32 0.47
N PRO A 290 15.29 0.72 -0.31
CA PRO A 290 15.58 2.13 -0.53
C PRO A 290 14.33 2.87 -1.00
N SER A 291 14.06 4.06 -0.43
CA SER A 291 12.92 4.84 -0.88
C SER A 291 13.07 5.25 -2.34
N LEU A 292 12.08 4.91 -3.14
CA LEU A 292 12.05 5.20 -4.58
C LEU A 292 11.35 6.52 -4.90
N ALA A 293 10.79 7.20 -3.90
CA ALA A 293 10.07 8.46 -4.09
C ALA A 293 10.83 9.48 -4.97
N PRO A 294 12.15 9.75 -4.76
CA PRO A 294 12.87 10.72 -5.58
C PRO A 294 12.98 10.33 -7.07
N ALA A 295 12.89 9.04 -7.38
CA ALA A 295 12.95 8.56 -8.77
C ALA A 295 11.64 8.85 -9.52
N PHE A 296 10.50 8.70 -8.86
CA PHE A 296 9.17 8.80 -9.49
C PHE A 296 8.65 10.22 -9.61
N THR A 297 8.93 11.09 -8.63
CA THR A 297 8.39 12.47 -8.58
C THR A 297 8.68 13.26 -9.86
N LEU A 298 9.92 13.23 -10.35
CA LEU A 298 10.33 14.04 -11.52
C LEU A 298 9.90 13.46 -12.87
N THR A 299 9.57 12.18 -12.93
CA THR A 299 9.22 11.51 -14.20
C THR A 299 7.72 11.29 -14.34
N ARG A 300 6.93 11.75 -13.36
CA ARG A 300 5.48 11.49 -13.28
C ARG A 300 5.16 9.98 -13.43
N GLY A 301 6.06 9.11 -12.91
CA GLY A 301 5.92 7.66 -13.00
C GLY A 301 6.18 7.04 -14.38
N HIS A 302 6.54 7.83 -15.39
CA HIS A 302 6.88 7.31 -16.73
C HIS A 302 8.31 6.76 -16.79
N ILE A 303 8.50 5.65 -17.51
CA ILE A 303 9.83 5.07 -17.72
C ILE A 303 10.60 5.96 -18.72
N THR A 304 11.59 6.64 -18.20
CA THR A 304 12.51 7.52 -18.95
C THR A 304 13.96 7.18 -18.59
N PRO A 305 14.94 7.56 -19.39
CA PRO A 305 16.36 7.41 -19.00
C PRO A 305 16.66 8.09 -17.64
N GLY A 306 16.02 9.23 -17.36
CA GLY A 306 16.13 9.92 -16.07
C GLY A 306 15.59 9.11 -14.90
N LEU A 307 14.48 8.38 -15.07
CA LEU A 307 13.97 7.44 -14.04
C LEU A 307 15.02 6.38 -13.73
N ILE A 308 15.62 5.76 -14.77
CA ILE A 308 16.57 4.66 -14.59
C ILE A 308 17.81 5.14 -13.80
N LEU A 309 18.37 6.29 -14.16
CA LEU A 309 19.52 6.87 -13.46
C LEU A 309 19.19 7.17 -11.98
N ARG A 310 18.01 7.74 -11.72
CA ARG A 310 17.56 8.04 -10.35
C ARG A 310 17.24 6.78 -9.55
N PHE A 311 16.64 5.79 -10.17
CA PHE A 311 16.40 4.48 -9.56
C PHE A 311 17.74 3.86 -9.11
N ILE A 312 18.76 3.89 -9.96
CA ILE A 312 20.12 3.44 -9.61
C ILE A 312 20.65 4.25 -8.42
N SER A 313 20.53 5.57 -8.47
CA SER A 313 20.95 6.44 -7.36
C SER A 313 20.24 6.09 -6.05
N CYS A 314 18.90 5.99 -6.04
CA CYS A 314 18.13 5.60 -4.86
C CYS A 314 18.58 4.23 -4.32
N ARG A 315 18.85 3.26 -5.21
CA ARG A 315 19.21 1.91 -4.83
C ARG A 315 20.58 1.82 -4.15
N TYR A 316 21.58 2.55 -4.66
CA TYR A 316 22.96 2.45 -4.19
C TYR A 316 23.36 3.48 -3.14
N TRP A 317 22.69 4.62 -3.09
CA TRP A 317 22.95 5.72 -2.15
C TRP A 317 21.64 6.23 -1.53
N PRO A 318 20.89 5.36 -0.83
CA PRO A 318 19.61 5.76 -0.22
C PRO A 318 19.87 6.76 0.92
N LYS A 319 18.98 7.74 1.04
CA LYS A 319 18.90 8.63 2.19
C LYS A 319 17.79 8.22 3.15
N THR A 320 16.83 7.45 2.67
CA THR A 320 15.69 6.96 3.44
C THR A 320 15.33 5.55 3.00
N ILE A 321 14.76 4.79 3.91
CA ILE A 321 14.35 3.40 3.71
C ILE A 321 12.84 3.29 3.92
N ASP A 322 12.15 2.58 3.04
CA ASP A 322 10.74 2.23 3.18
C ASP A 322 10.63 0.80 3.74
N MET A 323 10.02 0.63 4.92
CA MET A 323 9.86 -0.66 5.61
C MET A 323 8.59 -1.33 5.13
N CYS A 324 8.72 -2.21 4.13
CA CYS A 324 7.59 -2.70 3.34
C CYS A 324 6.74 -3.76 4.04
N LEU A 325 7.38 -4.84 4.49
CA LEU A 325 6.68 -6.01 5.01
C LEU A 325 7.44 -6.59 6.21
N ILE A 326 6.70 -7.05 7.19
CA ILE A 326 7.22 -7.72 8.36
C ILE A 326 6.27 -8.85 8.73
N GLY A 327 6.81 -10.02 9.03
CA GLY A 327 6.01 -11.16 9.44
C GLY A 327 6.79 -12.11 10.33
N ALA A 328 6.08 -12.74 11.25
CA ALA A 328 6.64 -13.76 12.12
C ALA A 328 5.64 -14.90 12.30
N ASP A 329 6.12 -16.12 12.36
CA ASP A 329 5.29 -17.25 12.71
C ASP A 329 4.72 -17.03 14.12
N PRO A 330 3.39 -17.13 14.31
CA PRO A 330 2.74 -16.90 15.61
C PRO A 330 3.35 -17.71 16.77
N GLU A 331 3.87 -18.91 16.50
CA GLU A 331 4.52 -19.74 17.50
C GLU A 331 5.79 -19.12 18.09
N TYR A 332 6.46 -18.22 17.34
CA TYR A 332 7.70 -17.57 17.75
C TYR A 332 7.49 -16.17 18.33
N LEU A 333 6.33 -15.56 18.18
CA LEU A 333 6.07 -14.20 18.68
C LEU A 333 6.33 -14.07 20.19
N ASN A 334 5.86 -15.06 20.99
CA ASN A 334 6.06 -15.09 22.43
C ASN A 334 7.47 -15.55 22.86
N ARG A 335 8.35 -15.88 21.90
CA ARG A 335 9.74 -16.30 22.13
C ARG A 335 10.74 -15.17 21.93
N GLY A 336 10.28 -13.95 21.75
CA GLY A 336 11.12 -12.77 21.61
C GLY A 336 11.72 -12.58 20.21
N ILE A 337 11.21 -13.28 19.18
CA ILE A 337 11.74 -13.20 17.81
C ILE A 337 11.77 -11.79 17.23
N SER A 338 10.87 -10.90 17.68
CA SER A 338 10.83 -9.50 17.26
C SER A 338 12.11 -8.72 17.63
N ALA A 339 12.85 -9.17 18.64
CA ALA A 339 14.14 -8.57 18.99
C ALA A 339 15.16 -8.74 17.86
N ALA A 340 15.15 -9.87 17.15
CA ALA A 340 16.04 -10.11 16.02
C ALA A 340 15.82 -9.12 14.86
N LEU A 341 14.54 -8.76 14.60
CA LEU A 341 14.24 -7.71 13.62
C LEU A 341 14.70 -6.34 14.08
N SER A 342 14.54 -6.03 15.37
CA SER A 342 15.06 -4.77 15.93
C SER A 342 16.58 -4.69 15.77
N VAL A 343 17.33 -5.75 16.06
CA VAL A 343 18.79 -5.80 15.84
C VAL A 343 19.13 -5.63 14.36
N ALA A 344 18.37 -6.24 13.45
CA ALA A 344 18.61 -6.06 12.01
C ALA A 344 18.44 -4.60 11.57
N ILE A 345 17.43 -3.90 12.10
CA ILE A 345 17.20 -2.47 11.83
C ILE A 345 18.30 -1.61 12.45
N MET A 346 18.69 -1.87 13.70
CA MET A 346 19.79 -1.15 14.37
C MET A 346 21.11 -1.34 13.59
N ARG A 347 21.39 -2.55 13.15
CA ARG A 347 22.56 -2.87 12.33
C ARG A 347 22.53 -2.12 11.01
N MET A 348 21.38 -2.06 10.34
CA MET A 348 21.21 -1.29 9.12
C MET A 348 21.62 0.18 9.31
N PHE A 349 21.16 0.83 10.37
CA PHE A 349 21.54 2.23 10.67
C PHE A 349 23.03 2.37 11.04
N LYS A 350 23.59 1.41 11.77
CA LYS A 350 25.03 1.40 12.17
C LYS A 350 25.93 1.25 10.93
N ASP A 351 25.58 0.35 10.03
CA ASP A 351 26.36 0.06 8.82
C ASP A 351 26.15 1.09 7.71
N HIS A 352 25.06 1.86 7.77
CA HIS A 352 24.63 2.84 6.77
C HIS A 352 24.28 4.19 7.42
N PRO A 353 25.27 4.93 7.97
CA PRO A 353 25.04 6.20 8.67
C PRO A 353 24.51 7.32 7.75
N GLU A 354 24.55 7.14 6.43
CA GLU A 354 23.94 8.02 5.45
C GLU A 354 22.41 7.98 5.44
N ILE A 355 21.78 6.95 6.04
CA ILE A 355 20.32 6.80 6.14
C ILE A 355 19.80 7.70 7.26
N GLN A 356 18.97 8.65 6.89
CA GLN A 356 18.43 9.66 7.80
C GLN A 356 17.30 9.09 8.67
N TYR A 357 16.40 8.30 8.07
CA TYR A 357 15.30 7.63 8.75
C TYR A 357 14.77 6.45 7.93
N ALA A 358 14.05 5.57 8.60
CA ALA A 358 13.23 4.54 7.96
C ALA A 358 11.74 4.89 8.13
N ASP A 359 10.95 4.89 7.03
CA ASP A 359 9.50 5.09 7.04
C ASP A 359 8.81 3.74 7.27
N THR A 360 8.03 3.62 8.34
CA THR A 360 7.32 2.38 8.69
C THR A 360 6.10 2.10 7.82
N LEU A 361 5.79 3.01 6.91
CA LEU A 361 4.60 2.97 6.06
C LEU A 361 3.30 2.88 6.87
N LEU A 362 2.41 1.96 6.51
CA LEU A 362 1.07 1.81 7.07
C LEU A 362 1.06 0.74 8.16
N ASN A 363 0.96 1.15 9.41
CA ASN A 363 0.80 0.24 10.53
C ASN A 363 -0.59 0.44 11.16
N LEU A 364 -1.44 -0.58 11.15
CA LEU A 364 -2.75 -0.55 11.81
C LEU A 364 -2.62 -0.04 13.25
N GLU A 365 -3.48 0.88 13.64
CA GLU A 365 -3.46 1.49 14.99
C GLU A 365 -3.60 0.44 16.10
N GLU A 366 -4.36 -0.63 15.86
CA GLU A 366 -4.62 -1.71 16.81
C GLU A 366 -3.62 -2.89 16.70
N ASN A 367 -2.66 -2.84 15.80
CA ASN A 367 -1.60 -3.87 15.74
C ASN A 367 -0.54 -3.62 16.81
N TRP A 368 -0.86 -4.00 18.04
CA TRP A 368 -0.01 -3.79 19.21
C TRP A 368 1.36 -4.46 19.10
N ALA A 369 1.47 -5.57 18.38
CA ALA A 369 2.74 -6.26 18.17
C ALA A 369 3.75 -5.34 17.47
N ILE A 370 3.34 -4.73 16.36
CA ILE A 370 4.20 -3.83 15.59
C ILE A 370 4.39 -2.49 16.32
N GLN A 371 3.34 -1.95 16.96
CA GLN A 371 3.45 -0.71 17.71
C GLN A 371 4.45 -0.82 18.88
N ASN A 372 4.48 -1.96 19.57
CA ASN A 372 5.43 -2.22 20.65
C ASN A 372 6.86 -2.42 20.13
N GLN A 373 7.04 -3.01 18.95
CA GLN A 373 8.36 -3.16 18.34
C GLN A 373 9.01 -1.79 18.07
N TRP A 374 8.21 -0.83 17.59
CA TRP A 374 8.72 0.51 17.28
C TRP A 374 9.07 1.35 18.51
N LYS A 375 8.60 1.01 19.72
CA LYS A 375 8.99 1.68 20.97
C LYS A 375 10.47 1.56 21.31
N ARG A 376 11.20 0.61 20.69
CA ARG A 376 12.65 0.44 20.84
C ARG A 376 13.48 1.47 20.09
N PHE A 377 12.85 2.29 19.27
CA PHE A 377 13.50 3.30 18.46
C PHE A 377 12.98 4.69 18.82
N LYS A 378 13.82 5.72 18.61
CA LYS A 378 13.28 7.06 18.51
C LYS A 378 12.32 7.08 17.32
N ARG A 379 11.08 7.49 17.59
CA ARG A 379 9.98 7.42 16.61
C ARG A 379 9.18 8.71 16.61
N ASP A 380 8.94 9.26 15.44
CA ASP A 380 7.96 10.31 15.20
C ASP A 380 6.80 9.75 14.38
N ILE A 381 5.57 9.80 14.91
CA ILE A 381 4.37 9.53 14.12
C ILE A 381 4.14 10.76 13.24
N VAL A 382 4.31 10.60 11.93
CA VAL A 382 4.33 11.72 10.98
C VAL A 382 3.10 11.74 10.08
N LYS A 383 2.49 10.59 9.82
CA LYS A 383 1.32 10.47 8.92
C LYS A 383 0.25 9.60 9.57
N GLN A 384 -1.00 9.92 9.28
CA GLN A 384 -2.15 9.11 9.65
C GLN A 384 -3.03 8.89 8.43
N TYR A 385 -3.43 7.65 8.22
CA TYR A 385 -4.30 7.24 7.12
C TYR A 385 -5.54 6.58 7.70
N ARG A 386 -6.65 6.66 6.96
CA ARG A 386 -7.95 6.11 7.37
C ARG A 386 -8.61 5.36 6.24
N CYS A 387 -9.12 4.18 6.52
CA CYS A 387 -10.18 3.58 5.72
C CYS A 387 -11.53 3.94 6.29
N TYR A 388 -12.45 4.23 5.40
CA TYR A 388 -13.82 4.61 5.69
C TYR A 388 -14.78 3.51 5.29
N VAL A 389 -15.97 3.50 5.91
CA VAL A 389 -17.03 2.55 5.62
C VAL A 389 -18.40 3.24 5.61
N LYS A 390 -19.29 2.74 4.74
CA LYS A 390 -20.69 3.15 4.67
C LYS A 390 -21.56 1.96 4.31
N SER A 391 -22.71 1.83 4.98
CA SER A 391 -23.77 0.88 4.58
C SER A 391 -24.48 1.40 3.33
N LEU A 392 -24.79 0.48 2.39
CA LEU A 392 -25.43 0.79 1.11
C LEU A 392 -26.94 0.68 1.15
#